data_2b3d66fd105ce9807d5f050d25e9188a
#
_entry.id   2b3d66fd105ce9807d5f050d25e9188a
#
_cell.length_a   1.000
_cell.length_b   1.000
_cell.length_c   1.000
_cell.angle_alpha   90.00
_cell.angle_beta   90.00
_cell.angle_gamma   90.00
#
_symmetry.space_group_name_H-M   'P 1'
#
loop_
_entity.id
_entity.type
_entity.pdbx_description
1 polymer ?
#
loop_
_entity_poly.entity_id
_entity_poly.type
_entity_poly.pdbx_seq_one_letter_code
_entity_poly.pdbx_strand_id
1 'polypeptide(L)'
;MKIHKAVFILILVFACEQDSTLDVVTVSGNQLLINQLPYYMKGICYHPVPKGEIRRDFGSIDQDLALMVEAGINTLRVYEPIATVEVLDKIKAAGLKVIINFGYNQEGKYDIRSGTYLDYINIFKNHEAILFWELGNEYNFRPEWFDGDIKKWYRVLNTSAANIHELDAHHPVATAHGELPDSLALSMTANIDVWGMNVYR
;
A
#
# COMPACT_ATOMS: atom_id res chain seq x y z
N MET A 1 -22.34 70.49 7.92
CA MET A 1 -22.24 69.37 6.95
C MET A 1 -21.17 68.45 7.46
N LYS A 2 -21.53 67.28 8.10
CA LYS A 2 -20.57 66.35 8.68
C LYS A 2 -20.25 65.25 7.64
N ILE A 3 -19.02 65.19 7.17
CA ILE A 3 -18.54 64.18 6.21
C ILE A 3 -18.17 62.94 7.01
N HIS A 4 -18.91 61.85 6.83
CA HIS A 4 -18.57 60.56 7.39
C HIS A 4 -17.57 59.89 6.45
N LYS A 5 -16.34 59.67 6.93
CA LYS A 5 -15.35 58.88 6.22
C LYS A 5 -15.64 57.38 6.47
N ALA A 6 -16.09 56.69 5.44
CA ALA A 6 -16.18 55.24 5.47
C ALA A 6 -14.78 54.61 5.26
N VAL A 7 -14.33 53.82 6.23
CA VAL A 7 -13.09 53.03 6.13
C VAL A 7 -13.46 51.68 5.57
N PHE A 8 -13.04 51.39 4.35
CA PHE A 8 -13.14 50.05 3.77
C PHE A 8 -11.93 49.21 4.23
N ILE A 9 -12.18 48.17 5.04
CA ILE A 9 -11.18 47.19 5.39
C ILE A 9 -11.25 46.09 4.33
N LEU A 10 -10.22 46.01 3.48
CA LEU A 10 -10.01 44.92 2.50
C LEU A 10 -9.42 43.75 3.24
N ILE A 11 -10.21 42.70 3.52
CA ILE A 11 -9.74 41.44 4.06
C ILE A 11 -9.19 40.63 2.89
N LEU A 12 -7.89 40.58 2.76
CA LEU A 12 -7.18 39.62 1.86
C LEU A 12 -7.24 38.25 2.50
N VAL A 13 -8.13 37.41 2.01
CA VAL A 13 -8.12 35.97 2.29
C VAL A 13 -7.02 35.36 1.44
N PHE A 14 -5.88 35.08 2.05
CA PHE A 14 -4.88 34.18 1.43
C PHE A 14 -5.48 32.78 1.46
N ALA A 15 -6.00 32.32 0.33
CA ALA A 15 -6.19 30.89 0.12
C ALA A 15 -4.78 30.29 0.05
N CYS A 16 -4.37 29.59 1.11
CA CYS A 16 -3.23 28.72 1.06
C CYS A 16 -3.66 27.54 0.15
N GLU A 17 -3.28 27.55 -1.12
CA GLU A 17 -3.28 26.36 -1.92
C GLU A 17 -2.28 25.42 -1.23
N GLN A 18 -2.82 24.40 -0.58
CA GLN A 18 -2.01 23.32 -0.03
C GLN A 18 -1.55 22.52 -1.26
N ASP A 19 -0.35 22.81 -1.75
CA ASP A 19 0.35 21.94 -2.67
C ASP A 19 0.37 20.56 -2.03
N SER A 20 -0.39 19.62 -2.58
CA SER A 20 -0.41 18.25 -2.10
C SER A 20 0.93 17.61 -2.48
N THR A 21 1.93 17.84 -1.63
CA THR A 21 3.19 17.10 -1.75
C THR A 21 2.89 15.64 -1.49
N LEU A 22 3.30 14.78 -2.42
CA LEU A 22 3.17 13.33 -2.28
C LEU A 22 3.73 12.88 -0.93
N ASP A 23 3.00 12.01 -0.24
CA ASP A 23 3.49 11.42 1.01
C ASP A 23 4.75 10.59 0.74
N VAL A 24 5.76 10.83 1.57
CA VAL A 24 6.99 10.03 1.57
C VAL A 24 6.90 9.05 2.72
N VAL A 25 6.81 7.77 2.39
CA VAL A 25 6.76 6.68 3.37
C VAL A 25 8.14 6.08 3.54
N THR A 26 8.62 6.01 4.77
CA THR A 26 9.97 5.49 5.05
C THR A 26 9.95 4.53 6.23
N VAL A 27 10.97 3.68 6.30
CA VAL A 27 11.23 2.79 7.43
C VAL A 27 12.48 3.27 8.14
N SER A 28 12.39 3.51 9.45
CA SER A 28 13.51 3.89 10.29
C SER A 28 13.59 2.98 11.53
N GLY A 29 14.55 2.09 11.52
CA GLY A 29 14.63 1.03 12.53
C GLY A 29 13.42 0.12 12.48
N ASN A 30 12.60 0.14 13.52
CA ASN A 30 11.36 -0.64 13.62
C ASN A 30 10.09 0.22 13.47
N GLN A 31 10.22 1.42 12.93
CA GLN A 31 9.11 2.36 12.77
C GLN A 31 8.83 2.63 11.30
N LEU A 32 7.54 2.65 10.95
CA LEU A 32 7.06 3.20 9.70
C LEU A 32 6.75 4.68 9.90
N LEU A 33 7.23 5.51 8.99
CA LEU A 33 7.03 6.96 9.02
C LEU A 33 6.31 7.41 7.75
N ILE A 34 5.39 8.37 7.89
CA ILE A 34 4.83 9.15 6.79
C ILE A 34 5.27 10.59 6.99
N ASN A 35 5.98 11.17 6.04
CA ASN A 35 6.52 12.53 6.14
C ASN A 35 7.30 12.75 7.44
N GLN A 36 8.13 11.76 7.82
CA GLN A 36 8.95 11.74 9.04
C GLN A 36 8.16 11.63 10.36
N LEU A 37 6.84 11.48 10.32
CA LEU A 37 6.01 11.26 11.50
C LEU A 37 5.70 9.78 11.68
N PRO A 38 5.78 9.23 12.91
CA PRO A 38 5.47 7.84 13.16
C PRO A 38 4.04 7.47 12.75
N TYR A 39 3.91 6.41 11.96
CA TYR A 39 2.64 5.87 11.54
C TYR A 39 2.39 4.49 12.18
N TYR A 40 1.39 4.41 13.04
CA TYR A 40 1.00 3.17 13.69
C TYR A 40 -0.14 2.51 12.92
N MET A 41 0.18 1.44 12.19
CA MET A 41 -0.81 0.69 11.42
C MET A 41 -1.82 0.00 12.34
N LYS A 42 -3.11 0.30 12.12
CA LYS A 42 -4.26 -0.45 12.63
C LYS A 42 -4.99 -0.99 11.41
N GLY A 43 -4.52 -2.13 10.92
CA GLY A 43 -4.87 -2.64 9.61
C GLY A 43 -5.86 -3.79 9.64
N ILE A 44 -6.55 -3.96 8.51
CA ILE A 44 -7.40 -5.10 8.21
C ILE A 44 -7.11 -5.60 6.79
N CYS A 45 -7.11 -6.94 6.62
CA CYS A 45 -7.15 -7.52 5.28
C CYS A 45 -8.53 -7.31 4.68
N TYR A 46 -8.57 -6.76 3.46
CA TYR A 46 -9.81 -6.41 2.80
C TYR A 46 -9.92 -7.09 1.44
N HIS A 47 -10.85 -8.02 1.33
CA HIS A 47 -11.16 -8.74 0.11
C HIS A 47 -12.69 -8.89 -0.01
N PRO A 48 -13.38 -7.81 -0.48
CA PRO A 48 -14.84 -7.76 -0.48
C PRO A 48 -15.41 -8.69 -1.55
N VAL A 49 -15.90 -9.85 -1.13
CA VAL A 49 -16.63 -10.79 -1.99
C VAL A 49 -18.07 -10.82 -1.52
N PRO A 50 -19.04 -10.35 -2.34
CA PRO A 50 -20.44 -10.36 -1.99
C PRO A 50 -20.93 -11.80 -1.71
N LYS A 51 -21.91 -11.92 -0.82
CA LYS A 51 -22.47 -13.22 -0.45
C LYS A 51 -23.04 -13.95 -1.69
N GLY A 52 -22.49 -15.13 -1.94
CA GLY A 52 -22.89 -15.98 -3.08
C GLY A 52 -22.06 -15.76 -4.34
N GLU A 53 -21.16 -14.78 -4.33
CA GLU A 53 -20.22 -14.51 -5.42
C GLU A 53 -18.84 -15.13 -5.14
N ILE A 54 -18.03 -15.24 -6.18
CA ILE A 54 -16.66 -15.75 -6.09
C ILE A 54 -15.62 -14.69 -6.46
N ARG A 55 -16.07 -13.52 -6.93
CA ARG A 55 -15.20 -12.43 -7.35
C ARG A 55 -15.35 -11.25 -6.43
N ARG A 56 -14.22 -10.56 -6.24
CA ARG A 56 -14.17 -9.31 -5.50
C ARG A 56 -14.99 -8.23 -6.19
N ASP A 57 -15.78 -7.50 -5.40
CA ASP A 57 -16.58 -6.36 -5.83
C ASP A 57 -16.51 -5.24 -4.80
N PHE A 58 -16.36 -4.01 -5.26
CA PHE A 58 -16.25 -2.82 -4.41
C PHE A 58 -17.57 -2.02 -4.31
N GLY A 59 -18.70 -2.62 -4.69
CA GLY A 59 -20.01 -1.94 -4.65
C GLY A 59 -20.41 -1.42 -3.27
N SER A 60 -19.94 -2.07 -2.19
CA SER A 60 -20.18 -1.65 -0.80
C SER A 60 -19.07 -0.80 -0.20
N ILE A 61 -18.09 -0.33 -0.97
CA ILE A 61 -16.88 0.30 -0.46
C ILE A 61 -17.15 1.46 0.49
N ASP A 62 -18.14 2.31 0.21
CA ASP A 62 -18.44 3.48 1.04
C ASP A 62 -18.92 3.08 2.43
N GLN A 63 -19.76 2.06 2.52
CA GLN A 63 -20.24 1.51 3.78
C GLN A 63 -19.11 0.81 4.54
N ASP A 64 -18.31 0.01 3.85
CA ASP A 64 -17.21 -0.74 4.45
C ASP A 64 -16.16 0.22 5.03
N LEU A 65 -15.80 1.27 4.30
CA LEU A 65 -14.85 2.29 4.77
C LEU A 65 -15.39 3.03 5.99
N ALA A 66 -16.67 3.38 6.01
CA ALA A 66 -17.29 4.05 7.16
C ALA A 66 -17.20 3.17 8.42
N LEU A 67 -17.49 1.87 8.32
CA LEU A 67 -17.38 0.92 9.42
C LEU A 67 -15.94 0.75 9.89
N MET A 68 -14.98 0.72 8.97
CA MET A 68 -13.56 0.60 9.29
C MET A 68 -13.06 1.84 10.06
N VAL A 69 -13.43 3.03 9.61
CA VAL A 69 -13.08 4.29 10.30
C VAL A 69 -13.69 4.33 11.69
N GLU A 70 -14.95 3.94 11.85
CA GLU A 70 -15.61 3.84 13.16
C GLU A 70 -14.89 2.86 14.10
N ALA A 71 -14.38 1.75 13.56
CA ALA A 71 -13.57 0.78 14.31
C ALA A 71 -12.14 1.25 14.61
N GLY A 72 -11.74 2.44 14.14
CA GLY A 72 -10.40 2.99 14.33
C GLY A 72 -9.33 2.36 13.43
N ILE A 73 -9.73 1.69 12.35
CA ILE A 73 -8.83 1.20 11.30
C ILE A 73 -8.30 2.39 10.52
N ASN A 74 -7.02 2.35 10.16
CA ASN A 74 -6.37 3.36 9.34
C ASN A 74 -5.66 2.78 8.10
N THR A 75 -5.57 1.45 8.00
CA THR A 75 -4.82 0.77 6.93
C THR A 75 -5.60 -0.42 6.40
N LEU A 76 -5.69 -0.52 5.09
CA LEU A 76 -6.19 -1.70 4.39
C LEU A 76 -5.02 -2.50 3.82
N ARG A 77 -5.12 -3.82 3.81
CA ARG A 77 -4.24 -4.70 3.05
C ARG A 77 -5.08 -5.48 2.05
N VAL A 78 -4.75 -5.37 0.77
CA VAL A 78 -5.45 -6.12 -0.28
C VAL A 78 -4.52 -7.18 -0.86
N TYR A 79 -5.10 -8.35 -1.18
CA TYR A 79 -4.35 -9.49 -1.75
C TYR A 79 -4.13 -9.37 -3.26
N GLU A 80 -4.89 -8.49 -3.91
CA GLU A 80 -4.82 -8.24 -5.34
C GLU A 80 -4.88 -6.73 -5.57
N PRO A 81 -4.15 -6.20 -6.58
CA PRO A 81 -4.17 -4.78 -6.90
C PRO A 81 -5.57 -4.22 -7.18
N ILE A 82 -5.84 -3.03 -6.70
CA ILE A 82 -7.07 -2.29 -7.00
C ILE A 82 -6.85 -1.53 -8.30
N ALA A 83 -7.48 -1.97 -9.38
CA ALA A 83 -7.29 -1.37 -10.71
C ALA A 83 -8.14 -0.11 -10.95
N THR A 84 -9.10 0.17 -10.08
CA THR A 84 -10.08 1.25 -10.22
C THR A 84 -9.64 2.44 -9.37
N VAL A 85 -9.25 3.55 -10.00
CA VAL A 85 -8.78 4.75 -9.31
C VAL A 85 -9.82 5.31 -8.34
N GLU A 86 -11.09 5.26 -8.70
CA GLU A 86 -12.20 5.74 -7.86
C GLU A 86 -12.29 5.01 -6.52
N VAL A 87 -11.88 3.74 -6.47
CA VAL A 87 -11.80 2.99 -5.20
C VAL A 87 -10.65 3.49 -4.34
N LEU A 88 -9.49 3.77 -4.94
CA LEU A 88 -8.36 4.37 -4.25
C LEU A 88 -8.67 5.79 -3.75
N ASP A 89 -9.39 6.59 -4.55
CA ASP A 89 -9.86 7.93 -4.15
C ASP A 89 -10.79 7.87 -2.94
N LYS A 90 -11.69 6.91 -2.89
CA LYS A 90 -12.58 6.68 -1.74
C LYS A 90 -11.80 6.29 -0.48
N ILE A 91 -10.79 5.42 -0.61
CA ILE A 91 -9.90 5.04 0.49
C ILE A 91 -9.17 6.27 1.02
N LYS A 92 -8.60 7.10 0.11
CA LYS A 92 -7.96 8.38 0.46
C LYS A 92 -8.93 9.32 1.17
N ALA A 93 -10.13 9.52 0.60
CA ALA A 93 -11.15 10.42 1.15
C ALA A 93 -11.62 10.01 2.54
N ALA A 94 -11.60 8.71 2.85
CA ALA A 94 -11.88 8.17 4.17
C ALA A 94 -10.71 8.33 5.16
N GLY A 95 -9.56 8.89 4.73
CA GLY A 95 -8.37 9.05 5.56
C GLY A 95 -7.60 7.74 5.80
N LEU A 96 -7.85 6.69 5.00
CA LEU A 96 -7.17 5.41 5.12
C LEU A 96 -6.02 5.30 4.11
N LYS A 97 -5.06 4.43 4.44
CA LYS A 97 -4.00 3.99 3.55
C LYS A 97 -4.21 2.56 3.10
N VAL A 98 -3.58 2.17 1.99
CA VAL A 98 -3.69 0.80 1.46
C VAL A 98 -2.33 0.22 1.11
N ILE A 99 -2.13 -1.03 1.51
CA ILE A 99 -1.02 -1.89 1.13
C ILE A 99 -1.49 -2.71 -0.07
N ILE A 100 -0.78 -2.58 -1.19
CA ILE A 100 -1.10 -3.30 -2.43
C ILE A 100 -0.17 -4.51 -2.55
N ASN A 101 -0.76 -5.69 -2.53
CA ASN A 101 -0.03 -6.94 -2.74
C ASN A 101 -0.03 -7.36 -4.22
N PHE A 102 1.11 -7.86 -4.67
CA PHE A 102 1.29 -8.48 -5.98
C PHE A 102 1.58 -9.97 -5.82
N GLY A 103 0.84 -10.79 -6.56
CA GLY A 103 1.03 -12.22 -6.63
C GLY A 103 2.10 -12.66 -7.63
N TYR A 104 2.44 -13.94 -7.57
CA TYR A 104 3.32 -14.60 -8.53
C TYR A 104 2.54 -15.65 -9.28
N ASN A 105 2.33 -15.47 -10.60
CA ASN A 105 1.57 -16.38 -11.47
C ASN A 105 0.12 -16.65 -11.01
N GLN A 106 -0.59 -15.58 -10.61
CA GLN A 106 -1.97 -15.67 -10.10
C GLN A 106 -3.03 -15.37 -11.17
N GLU A 107 -2.72 -15.50 -12.44
CA GLU A 107 -3.63 -15.19 -13.56
C GLU A 107 -4.21 -13.76 -13.53
N GLY A 108 -3.63 -12.91 -12.69
CA GLY A 108 -4.03 -11.52 -12.54
C GLY A 108 -3.40 -10.61 -13.59
N LYS A 109 -4.02 -9.46 -13.79
CA LYS A 109 -3.52 -8.44 -14.73
C LYS A 109 -2.12 -7.91 -14.34
N TYR A 110 -1.82 -7.87 -13.03
CA TYR A 110 -0.59 -7.31 -12.49
C TYR A 110 0.11 -8.37 -11.65
N ASP A 111 1.12 -9.01 -12.21
CA ASP A 111 1.76 -10.19 -11.68
C ASP A 111 3.29 -10.07 -11.67
N ILE A 112 3.95 -10.63 -10.63
CA ILE A 112 5.40 -10.56 -10.47
C ILE A 112 6.10 -11.35 -11.58
N ARG A 113 5.60 -12.53 -11.95
CA ARG A 113 6.24 -13.41 -12.93
C ARG A 113 6.26 -12.81 -14.32
N SER A 114 5.17 -12.13 -14.71
CA SER A 114 5.09 -11.43 -16.00
C SER A 114 5.75 -10.05 -16.01
N GLY A 115 6.08 -9.51 -14.84
CA GLY A 115 6.62 -8.15 -14.67
C GLY A 115 5.57 -7.04 -14.73
N THR A 116 4.29 -7.37 -14.95
CA THR A 116 3.22 -6.37 -15.12
C THR A 116 2.85 -5.64 -13.83
N TYR A 117 3.34 -6.08 -12.67
CA TYR A 117 3.25 -5.31 -11.42
C TYR A 117 3.90 -3.92 -11.52
N LEU A 118 4.97 -3.78 -12.33
CA LEU A 118 5.64 -2.49 -12.57
C LEU A 118 4.74 -1.51 -13.33
N ASP A 119 3.89 -2.01 -14.25
CA ASP A 119 2.90 -1.17 -14.93
C ASP A 119 1.92 -0.57 -13.94
N TYR A 120 1.45 -1.38 -12.97
CA TYR A 120 0.58 -0.89 -11.90
C TYR A 120 1.26 0.20 -11.07
N ILE A 121 2.47 -0.06 -10.60
CA ILE A 121 3.23 0.89 -9.80
C ILE A 121 3.44 2.20 -10.56
N ASN A 122 3.81 2.12 -11.83
CA ASN A 122 4.02 3.33 -12.65
C ASN A 122 2.76 4.18 -12.79
N ILE A 123 1.57 3.55 -12.80
CA ILE A 123 0.28 4.25 -12.87
C ILE A 123 -0.06 4.89 -11.52
N PHE A 124 0.14 4.15 -10.41
CA PHE A 124 -0.45 4.50 -9.11
C PHE A 124 0.55 4.97 -8.04
N LYS A 125 1.86 4.98 -8.31
CA LYS A 125 2.88 5.37 -7.32
C LYS A 125 2.73 6.77 -6.73
N ASN A 126 2.00 7.64 -7.41
CA ASN A 126 1.72 8.99 -6.93
C ASN A 126 0.33 9.12 -6.26
N HIS A 127 -0.35 8.00 -6.03
CA HIS A 127 -1.68 8.03 -5.41
C HIS A 127 -1.56 8.04 -3.89
N GLU A 128 -2.08 9.08 -3.25
CA GLU A 128 -1.93 9.32 -1.81
C GLU A 128 -2.54 8.23 -0.90
N ALA A 129 -3.42 7.35 -1.40
CA ALA A 129 -3.90 6.22 -0.61
C ALA A 129 -2.83 5.15 -0.41
N ILE A 130 -1.82 5.06 -1.30
CA ILE A 130 -0.80 4.01 -1.23
C ILE A 130 0.07 4.20 0.00
N LEU A 131 0.24 3.13 0.78
CA LEU A 131 1.15 3.12 1.92
C LEU A 131 2.49 2.50 1.55
N PHE A 132 2.45 1.30 0.98
CA PHE A 132 3.62 0.61 0.42
C PHE A 132 3.21 -0.56 -0.47
N TRP A 133 4.18 -1.13 -1.17
CA TRP A 133 4.02 -2.26 -2.05
C TRP A 133 4.36 -3.56 -1.32
N GLU A 134 3.60 -4.60 -1.54
CA GLU A 134 3.85 -5.90 -0.95
C GLU A 134 4.01 -6.96 -2.04
N LEU A 135 4.99 -7.85 -1.89
CA LEU A 135 5.32 -8.90 -2.83
C LEU A 135 5.07 -10.28 -2.20
N GLY A 136 4.10 -11.00 -2.74
CA GLY A 136 3.73 -12.34 -2.32
C GLY A 136 3.04 -12.43 -0.96
N ASN A 137 2.51 -13.62 -0.66
CA ASN A 137 1.91 -13.94 0.62
C ASN A 137 2.23 -15.39 0.98
N GLU A 138 3.05 -15.60 2.00
CA GLU A 138 3.44 -16.93 2.53
C GLU A 138 4.05 -17.87 1.49
N TYR A 139 4.72 -17.35 0.47
CA TYR A 139 5.31 -18.18 -0.58
C TYR A 139 6.50 -19.01 -0.08
N ASN A 140 7.04 -18.71 1.09
CA ASN A 140 8.01 -19.57 1.78
C ASN A 140 7.44 -20.95 2.14
N PHE A 141 6.11 -21.09 2.24
CA PHE A 141 5.44 -22.39 2.42
C PHE A 141 5.08 -23.09 1.11
N ARG A 142 5.48 -22.54 -0.03
CA ARG A 142 5.13 -23.04 -1.37
C ARG A 142 6.35 -23.27 -2.26
N PRO A 143 7.37 -24.00 -1.76
CA PRO A 143 8.57 -24.28 -2.57
C PRO A 143 8.22 -24.99 -3.90
N GLU A 144 7.14 -25.77 -3.94
CA GLU A 144 6.66 -26.44 -5.15
C GLU A 144 6.32 -25.48 -6.30
N TRP A 145 5.98 -24.24 -6.02
CA TRP A 145 5.77 -23.20 -7.04
C TRP A 145 7.08 -22.71 -7.67
N PHE A 146 8.19 -23.07 -7.05
CA PHE A 146 9.54 -22.66 -7.43
C PHE A 146 10.44 -23.88 -7.71
N ASP A 147 9.87 -24.95 -8.30
CA ASP A 147 10.55 -26.20 -8.63
C ASP A 147 11.22 -26.86 -7.40
N GLY A 148 10.61 -26.73 -6.23
CA GLY A 148 11.13 -27.27 -4.96
C GLY A 148 12.29 -26.49 -4.34
N ASP A 149 12.71 -25.36 -4.94
CA ASP A 149 13.82 -24.53 -4.45
C ASP A 149 13.33 -23.14 -4.03
N ILE A 150 13.14 -22.96 -2.74
CA ILE A 150 12.67 -21.67 -2.19
C ILE A 150 13.64 -20.50 -2.46
N LYS A 151 14.91 -20.78 -2.74
CA LYS A 151 15.88 -19.75 -3.14
C LYS A 151 15.51 -19.08 -4.45
N LYS A 152 14.76 -19.76 -5.32
CA LYS A 152 14.22 -19.13 -6.54
C LYS A 152 13.24 -18.03 -6.19
N TRP A 153 12.34 -18.26 -5.22
CA TRP A 153 11.45 -17.23 -4.72
C TRP A 153 12.23 -16.05 -4.14
N TYR A 154 13.18 -16.30 -3.25
CA TYR A 154 13.94 -15.21 -2.63
C TYR A 154 14.73 -14.37 -3.66
N ARG A 155 15.26 -14.98 -4.73
CA ARG A 155 15.87 -14.23 -5.84
C ARG A 155 14.84 -13.36 -6.59
N VAL A 156 13.68 -13.92 -6.92
CA VAL A 156 12.59 -13.18 -7.56
C VAL A 156 12.14 -12.02 -6.67
N LEU A 157 11.90 -12.29 -5.40
CA LEU A 157 11.47 -11.31 -4.40
C LEU A 157 12.46 -10.13 -4.32
N ASN A 158 13.74 -10.43 -4.17
CA ASN A 158 14.79 -9.41 -4.07
C ASN A 158 14.94 -8.58 -5.34
N THR A 159 14.89 -9.23 -6.52
CA THR A 159 14.96 -8.52 -7.80
C THR A 159 13.73 -7.66 -8.03
N SER A 160 12.54 -8.17 -7.70
CA SER A 160 11.30 -7.41 -7.84
C SER A 160 11.26 -6.19 -6.94
N ALA A 161 11.77 -6.31 -5.71
CA ALA A 161 11.89 -5.19 -4.80
C ALA A 161 12.88 -4.13 -5.32
N ALA A 162 14.04 -4.55 -5.84
CA ALA A 162 14.99 -3.63 -6.47
C ALA A 162 14.37 -2.84 -7.63
N ASN A 163 13.63 -3.51 -8.51
CA ASN A 163 12.95 -2.88 -9.63
C ASN A 163 11.89 -1.86 -9.16
N ILE A 164 11.21 -2.14 -8.04
CA ILE A 164 10.27 -1.18 -7.45
C ILE A 164 11.01 0.05 -6.95
N HIS A 165 12.11 -0.12 -6.21
CA HIS A 165 12.90 1.01 -5.70
C HIS A 165 13.46 1.90 -6.81
N GLU A 166 13.81 1.33 -7.97
CA GLU A 166 14.21 2.12 -9.16
C GLU A 166 13.06 2.95 -9.73
N LEU A 167 11.83 2.44 -9.64
CA LEU A 167 10.66 3.08 -10.21
C LEU A 167 9.96 4.05 -9.24
N ASP A 168 10.01 3.74 -7.94
CA ASP A 168 9.32 4.45 -6.87
C ASP A 168 10.20 4.55 -5.62
N ALA A 169 10.72 5.73 -5.38
CA ALA A 169 11.56 6.04 -4.22
C ALA A 169 10.76 6.52 -2.98
N HIS A 170 9.43 6.60 -3.09
CA HIS A 170 8.57 7.18 -2.04
C HIS A 170 7.90 6.13 -1.17
N HIS A 171 7.85 4.87 -1.62
CA HIS A 171 7.17 3.80 -0.91
C HIS A 171 8.10 2.62 -0.63
N PRO A 172 8.11 2.10 0.59
CA PRO A 172 8.83 0.88 0.94
C PRO A 172 8.27 -0.34 0.22
N VAL A 173 9.08 -1.40 0.17
CA VAL A 173 8.69 -2.71 -0.33
C VAL A 173 8.63 -3.74 0.79
N ALA A 174 7.50 -4.40 0.92
CA ALA A 174 7.24 -5.44 1.90
C ALA A 174 7.12 -6.83 1.29
N THR A 175 7.18 -7.84 2.13
CA THR A 175 6.69 -9.19 1.83
C THR A 175 5.92 -9.75 3.02
N ALA A 176 4.83 -10.49 2.79
CA ALA A 176 4.18 -11.25 3.84
C ALA A 176 4.75 -12.67 3.88
N HIS A 177 5.44 -12.96 4.95
CA HIS A 177 6.15 -14.22 5.17
C HIS A 177 5.41 -15.06 6.22
N GLY A 178 5.23 -16.32 5.97
CA GLY A 178 4.74 -17.26 6.97
C GLY A 178 5.86 -17.54 7.97
N GLU A 179 5.63 -17.31 9.24
CA GLU A 179 6.61 -17.37 10.33
C GLU A 179 7.73 -16.33 10.23
N LEU A 180 8.66 -16.36 11.16
CA LEU A 180 9.85 -15.50 11.15
C LEU A 180 10.77 -15.86 9.99
N PRO A 181 11.33 -14.89 9.26
CA PRO A 181 12.30 -15.16 8.23
C PRO A 181 13.59 -15.74 8.85
N ASP A 182 14.09 -16.79 8.24
CA ASP A 182 15.37 -17.38 8.63
C ASP A 182 16.57 -16.61 8.05
N SER A 183 17.78 -17.02 8.42
CA SER A 183 19.01 -16.38 7.94
C SER A 183 19.18 -16.46 6.42
N LEU A 184 18.64 -17.51 5.78
CA LEU A 184 18.66 -17.66 4.32
C LEU A 184 17.77 -16.61 3.67
N ALA A 185 16.51 -16.47 4.11
CA ALA A 185 15.58 -15.46 3.63
C ALA A 185 16.19 -14.05 3.75
N LEU A 186 16.67 -13.69 4.95
CA LEU A 186 17.26 -12.37 5.21
C LEU A 186 18.50 -12.10 4.35
N SER A 187 19.38 -13.11 4.16
CA SER A 187 20.61 -12.93 3.38
C SER A 187 20.36 -12.75 1.88
N MET A 188 19.22 -13.24 1.37
CA MET A 188 18.90 -13.23 -0.05
C MET A 188 17.96 -12.07 -0.46
N THR A 189 17.44 -11.31 0.48
CA THR A 189 16.37 -10.32 0.21
C THR A 189 16.69 -8.95 0.82
N ALA A 190 17.89 -8.46 0.56
CA ALA A 190 18.38 -7.19 1.09
C ALA A 190 17.56 -5.96 0.64
N ASN A 191 16.76 -6.09 -0.41
CA ASN A 191 15.90 -5.03 -0.94
C ASN A 191 14.48 -5.02 -0.33
N ILE A 192 14.20 -5.89 0.65
CA ILE A 192 12.93 -5.86 1.38
C ILE A 192 13.07 -4.95 2.60
N ASP A 193 12.22 -3.92 2.66
CA ASP A 193 12.22 -2.92 3.74
C ASP A 193 11.37 -3.35 4.92
N VAL A 194 10.27 -4.07 4.66
CA VAL A 194 9.28 -4.45 5.68
C VAL A 194 8.96 -5.95 5.59
N TRP A 195 9.08 -6.64 6.72
CA TRP A 195 8.67 -8.03 6.86
C TRP A 195 7.33 -8.11 7.59
N GLY A 196 6.26 -8.43 6.85
CA GLY A 196 4.98 -8.80 7.41
C GLY A 196 5.00 -10.28 7.81
N MET A 197 4.85 -10.58 9.09
CA MET A 197 4.89 -11.95 9.58
C MET A 197 3.49 -12.47 9.86
N ASN A 198 3.07 -13.50 9.14
CA ASN A 198 1.83 -14.20 9.39
C ASN A 198 2.08 -15.31 10.42
N VAL A 199 1.80 -15.03 11.69
CA VAL A 199 2.00 -15.96 12.80
C VAL A 199 0.65 -16.36 13.38
N TYR A 200 0.30 -17.63 13.27
CA TYR A 200 -0.94 -18.21 13.78
C TYR A 200 -0.60 -19.10 14.99
N ARG A 201 -0.88 -18.61 16.20
CA ARG A 201 -0.67 -19.37 17.46
C ARG A 201 -1.84 -19.21 18.41
#